data_043868be6eb349c7d5cb760d2532ccde
#
_entry.id   043868be6eb349c7d5cb760d2532ccde
#
_cell.length_a   1.000
_cell.length_b   1.000
_cell.length_c   1.000
_cell.angle_alpha   90.00
_cell.angle_beta   90.00
_cell.angle_gamma   90.00
#
_symmetry.space_group_name_H-M   'P 1'
#
loop_
_entity.id
_entity.type
_entity.pdbx_description
1 polymer ?
#
loop_
_entity_poly.entity_id
_entity_poly.type
_entity_poly.pdbx_seq_one_letter_code
_entity_poly.pdbx_strand_id
1 'polypeptide(L)'
;MAFRLNVGQYFDAPSPIHALDARVKLCCALAGMVGLFCAATPAQLLLGAVFTLAVVAASRVPVGRVAASMRPLVLFLGVLSLFNLVFVQTGEVLLAAGPLTVTAGGAWAAVLYTIRFGLALMLGGLILLTTTPTQLSDAFDRMMAPLARLGLPAHEVAMVFSLMLRFVPTIADETSTILDAQSMRGGGLDEGSPLRRIRAIVPVVVALLASCLRHADGLSRALDARCYEGGEGRTHLHEQRLGRRDAVATAVTLAFLATLVALG
;
A
#
# COMPACT_ATOMS: atom_id res chain seq x y z
N MET A 1 -19.24 -9.01 18.18
CA MET A 1 -18.93 -8.70 16.76
C MET A 1 -17.59 -9.30 16.42
N ALA A 2 -17.53 -10.26 15.51
CA ALA A 2 -16.26 -10.86 15.10
C ALA A 2 -15.45 -9.80 14.35
N PHE A 3 -14.37 -9.35 14.96
CA PHE A 3 -13.40 -8.43 14.35
C PHE A 3 -12.60 -9.23 13.31
N ARG A 4 -13.22 -9.46 12.14
CA ARG A 4 -12.48 -10.02 11.00
C ARG A 4 -11.59 -8.92 10.46
N LEU A 5 -10.36 -8.87 10.92
CA LEU A 5 -9.30 -8.14 10.22
C LEU A 5 -9.15 -8.81 8.85
N ASN A 6 -9.79 -8.23 7.86
CA ASN A 6 -9.61 -8.61 6.46
C ASN A 6 -8.21 -8.11 6.06
N VAL A 7 -7.18 -8.85 6.48
CA VAL A 7 -5.78 -8.56 6.18
C VAL A 7 -5.54 -8.91 4.71
N GLY A 8 -5.77 -7.91 3.84
CA GLY A 8 -5.44 -7.96 2.43
C GLY A 8 -6.67 -7.86 1.53
N GLN A 9 -6.72 -6.79 0.75
CA GLN A 9 -7.67 -6.61 -0.35
C GLN A 9 -7.22 -7.39 -1.61
N TYR A 10 -6.32 -8.38 -1.47
CA TYR A 10 -5.79 -9.15 -2.59
C TYR A 10 -6.92 -9.84 -3.35
N PHE A 11 -6.91 -9.67 -4.66
CA PHE A 11 -7.83 -10.32 -5.58
C PHE A 11 -7.07 -11.30 -6.46
N ASP A 12 -7.29 -12.59 -6.23
CA ASP A 12 -6.68 -13.64 -7.05
C ASP A 12 -7.33 -13.68 -8.43
N ALA A 13 -6.57 -13.27 -9.45
CA ALA A 13 -6.97 -13.37 -10.85
C ALA A 13 -5.78 -13.79 -11.71
N PRO A 14 -5.96 -14.71 -12.65
CA PRO A 14 -4.92 -15.08 -13.59
C PRO A 14 -4.69 -13.93 -14.59
N SER A 15 -3.76 -13.04 -14.29
CA SER A 15 -3.41 -11.92 -15.17
C SER A 15 -1.90 -11.78 -15.35
N PRO A 16 -1.46 -11.18 -16.46
CA PRO A 16 -0.03 -10.94 -16.69
C PRO A 16 0.60 -10.10 -15.57
N ILE A 17 -0.16 -9.18 -14.94
CA ILE A 17 0.33 -8.35 -13.85
C ILE A 17 0.52 -9.16 -12.56
N HIS A 18 -0.38 -10.10 -12.24
CA HIS A 18 -0.22 -10.97 -11.07
C HIS A 18 1.03 -11.86 -11.17
N ALA A 19 1.40 -12.24 -12.39
CA ALA A 19 2.57 -13.09 -12.66
C ALA A 19 3.91 -12.35 -12.68
N LEU A 20 3.94 -11.02 -12.52
CA LEU A 20 5.17 -10.24 -12.44
C LEU A 20 5.85 -10.39 -11.08
N ASP A 21 7.18 -10.26 -11.06
CA ASP A 21 7.94 -10.15 -9.81
C ASP A 21 7.48 -8.93 -9.00
N ALA A 22 7.23 -9.11 -7.70
CA ALA A 22 6.73 -8.07 -6.82
C ALA A 22 7.65 -6.83 -6.76
N ARG A 23 8.96 -7.01 -6.93
CA ARG A 23 9.95 -5.91 -7.04
C ARG A 23 9.67 -5.04 -8.25
N VAL A 24 9.51 -5.68 -9.42
CA VAL A 24 9.25 -4.98 -10.67
C VAL A 24 7.90 -4.27 -10.62
N LYS A 25 6.85 -4.92 -10.08
CA LYS A 25 5.56 -4.27 -9.86
C LYS A 25 5.69 -3.00 -9.02
N LEU A 26 6.38 -3.11 -7.88
CA LEU A 26 6.55 -1.99 -6.96
C LEU A 26 7.34 -0.85 -7.61
N CYS A 27 8.47 -1.16 -8.23
CA CYS A 27 9.30 -0.16 -8.90
C CYS A 27 8.56 0.50 -10.08
N CYS A 28 7.91 -0.28 -10.94
CA CYS A 28 7.16 0.25 -12.08
C CYS A 28 5.98 1.12 -11.65
N ALA A 29 5.26 0.69 -10.62
CA ALA A 29 4.14 1.46 -10.11
C ALA A 29 4.58 2.76 -9.44
N LEU A 30 5.63 2.72 -8.60
CA LEU A 30 6.20 3.95 -8.00
C LEU A 30 6.73 4.89 -9.09
N ALA A 31 7.47 4.39 -10.08
CA ALA A 31 7.96 5.19 -11.19
C ALA A 31 6.80 5.78 -12.02
N GLY A 32 5.75 5.00 -12.27
CA GLY A 32 4.52 5.49 -12.92
C GLY A 32 3.81 6.56 -12.11
N MET A 33 3.69 6.39 -10.78
CA MET A 33 3.11 7.40 -9.89
C MET A 33 3.92 8.70 -9.89
N VAL A 34 5.24 8.60 -9.80
CA VAL A 34 6.13 9.78 -9.88
C VAL A 34 5.98 10.46 -11.23
N GLY A 35 5.96 9.70 -12.33
CA GLY A 35 5.71 10.25 -13.67
C GLY A 35 4.37 10.98 -13.76
N LEU A 36 3.29 10.43 -13.22
CA LEU A 36 1.98 11.09 -13.16
C LEU A 36 2.04 12.41 -12.37
N PHE A 37 2.79 12.45 -11.26
CA PHE A 37 2.96 13.69 -10.49
C PHE A 37 3.74 14.77 -11.24
N CYS A 38 4.62 14.39 -12.15
CA CYS A 38 5.36 15.34 -13.00
C CYS A 38 4.53 15.87 -14.18
N ALA A 39 3.38 15.23 -14.50
CA ALA A 39 2.53 15.67 -15.62
C ALA A 39 1.92 17.05 -15.34
N ALA A 40 2.16 18.02 -16.23
CA ALA A 40 1.67 19.39 -16.11
C ALA A 40 0.70 19.78 -17.25
N THR A 41 0.80 19.11 -18.40
CA THR A 41 0.00 19.42 -19.58
C THR A 41 -1.18 18.47 -19.75
N PRO A 42 -2.27 18.87 -20.44
CA PRO A 42 -3.41 18.00 -20.72
C PRO A 42 -3.01 16.74 -21.53
N ALA A 43 -2.04 16.88 -22.43
CA ALA A 43 -1.54 15.75 -23.25
C ALA A 43 -0.85 14.70 -22.36
N GLN A 44 -0.03 15.13 -21.41
CA GLN A 44 0.62 14.26 -20.44
C GLN A 44 -0.40 13.55 -19.54
N LEU A 45 -1.45 14.27 -19.08
CA LEU A 45 -2.52 13.66 -18.29
C LEU A 45 -3.31 12.61 -19.09
N LEU A 46 -3.59 12.89 -20.37
CA LEU A 46 -4.24 11.93 -21.23
C LEU A 46 -3.39 10.67 -21.44
N LEU A 47 -2.08 10.85 -21.65
CA LEU A 47 -1.13 9.74 -21.73
C LEU A 47 -1.11 8.93 -20.41
N GLY A 48 -1.08 9.61 -19.26
CA GLY A 48 -1.15 9.00 -17.95
C GLY A 48 -2.44 8.23 -17.70
N ALA A 49 -3.58 8.78 -18.15
CA ALA A 49 -4.87 8.10 -18.06
C ALA A 49 -4.90 6.84 -18.94
N VAL A 50 -4.42 6.91 -20.18
CA VAL A 50 -4.33 5.75 -21.09
C VAL A 50 -3.42 4.68 -20.49
N PHE A 51 -2.26 5.06 -19.97
CA PHE A 51 -1.33 4.13 -19.31
C PHE A 51 -1.98 3.44 -18.10
N THR A 52 -2.57 4.21 -17.19
CA THR A 52 -3.22 3.68 -15.98
C THR A 52 -4.38 2.75 -16.34
N LEU A 53 -5.24 3.13 -17.29
CA LEU A 53 -6.35 2.29 -17.73
C LEU A 53 -5.86 1.02 -18.43
N ALA A 54 -4.79 1.09 -19.22
CA ALA A 54 -4.17 -0.09 -19.83
C ALA A 54 -3.63 -1.07 -18.77
N VAL A 55 -2.98 -0.55 -17.72
CA VAL A 55 -2.49 -1.35 -16.60
C VAL A 55 -3.66 -1.99 -15.83
N VAL A 56 -4.72 -1.24 -15.55
CA VAL A 56 -5.95 -1.77 -14.90
C VAL A 56 -6.60 -2.85 -15.77
N ALA A 57 -6.73 -2.63 -17.08
CA ALA A 57 -7.29 -3.62 -18.01
C ALA A 57 -6.42 -4.89 -18.07
N ALA A 58 -5.09 -4.75 -18.11
CA ALA A 58 -4.16 -5.87 -18.08
C ALA A 58 -4.19 -6.66 -16.75
N SER A 59 -4.56 -6.02 -15.64
CA SER A 59 -4.69 -6.67 -14.34
C SER A 59 -5.89 -7.61 -14.24
N ARG A 60 -6.88 -7.48 -15.14
CA ARG A 60 -8.16 -8.20 -15.12
C ARG A 60 -8.95 -8.06 -13.81
N VAL A 61 -8.62 -7.05 -13.01
CA VAL A 61 -9.38 -6.73 -11.81
C VAL A 61 -10.65 -5.99 -12.22
N PRO A 62 -11.85 -6.36 -11.72
CA PRO A 62 -13.07 -5.64 -12.04
C PRO A 62 -12.96 -4.17 -11.62
N VAL A 63 -13.21 -3.26 -12.56
CA VAL A 63 -13.12 -1.80 -12.33
C VAL A 63 -13.93 -1.36 -11.10
N GLY A 64 -15.04 -2.03 -10.83
CA GLY A 64 -15.85 -1.78 -9.63
C GLY A 64 -15.12 -2.02 -8.32
N ARG A 65 -14.19 -2.97 -8.23
CA ARG A 65 -13.36 -3.20 -7.04
C ARG A 65 -12.27 -2.14 -6.90
N VAL A 66 -11.64 -1.76 -8.01
CA VAL A 66 -10.68 -0.65 -8.01
C VAL A 66 -11.37 0.64 -7.56
N ALA A 67 -12.55 0.94 -8.09
CA ALA A 67 -13.35 2.08 -7.67
C ALA A 67 -13.81 1.98 -6.20
N ALA A 68 -14.15 0.79 -5.71
CA ALA A 68 -14.54 0.58 -4.32
C ALA A 68 -13.37 0.81 -3.35
N SER A 69 -12.14 0.43 -3.71
CA SER A 69 -10.95 0.72 -2.91
C SER A 69 -10.64 2.21 -2.84
N MET A 70 -11.11 2.99 -3.82
CA MET A 70 -10.93 4.44 -3.87
C MET A 70 -12.04 5.22 -3.12
N ARG A 71 -13.15 4.59 -2.74
CA ARG A 71 -14.27 5.28 -2.06
C ARG A 71 -13.85 6.20 -0.90
N PRO A 72 -13.01 5.77 0.06
CA PRO A 72 -12.59 6.65 1.16
C PRO A 72 -11.74 7.83 0.67
N LEU A 73 -11.08 7.69 -0.48
CA LEU A 73 -10.20 8.70 -1.08
C LEU A 73 -10.96 9.71 -1.95
N VAL A 74 -12.15 9.37 -2.44
CA VAL A 74 -12.99 10.27 -3.24
C VAL A 74 -13.36 11.53 -2.45
N LEU A 75 -13.66 11.38 -1.16
CA LEU A 75 -13.94 12.53 -0.29
C LEU A 75 -12.70 13.43 -0.16
N PHE A 76 -11.52 12.84 0.02
CA PHE A 76 -10.26 13.58 0.08
C PHE A 76 -9.98 14.30 -1.24
N LEU A 77 -10.17 13.64 -2.39
CA LEU A 77 -10.04 14.25 -3.71
C LEU A 77 -11.02 15.42 -3.90
N GLY A 78 -12.26 15.28 -3.44
CA GLY A 78 -13.27 16.35 -3.47
C GLY A 78 -12.84 17.56 -2.65
N VAL A 79 -12.34 17.34 -1.43
CA VAL A 79 -11.83 18.42 -0.57
C VAL A 79 -10.60 19.08 -1.21
N LEU A 80 -9.67 18.29 -1.76
CA LEU A 80 -8.50 18.81 -2.46
C LEU A 80 -8.87 19.64 -3.68
N SER A 81 -9.84 19.18 -4.48
CA SER A 81 -10.38 19.89 -5.63
C SER A 81 -10.98 21.23 -5.22
N LEU A 82 -11.82 21.23 -4.18
CA LEU A 82 -12.45 22.42 -3.63
C LEU A 82 -11.40 23.42 -3.10
N PHE A 83 -10.38 22.90 -2.42
CA PHE A 83 -9.27 23.72 -1.92
C PHE A 83 -8.52 24.42 -3.07
N ASN A 84 -8.14 23.67 -4.11
CA ASN A 84 -7.48 24.23 -5.28
C ASN A 84 -8.36 25.26 -6.01
N LEU A 85 -9.66 25.00 -6.11
CA LEU A 85 -10.62 25.91 -6.75
C LEU A 85 -10.67 27.29 -6.07
N VAL A 86 -10.57 27.31 -4.73
CA VAL A 86 -10.67 28.54 -3.92
C VAL A 86 -9.35 29.24 -3.73
N PHE A 87 -8.25 28.49 -3.49
CA PHE A 87 -6.96 29.06 -3.11
C PHE A 87 -6.06 29.39 -4.30
N VAL A 88 -6.21 28.72 -5.44
CA VAL A 88 -5.44 29.05 -6.64
C VAL A 88 -6.15 30.15 -7.40
N GLN A 89 -5.65 31.38 -7.25
CA GLN A 89 -6.22 32.60 -7.85
C GLN A 89 -5.36 33.10 -9.02
N THR A 90 -5.23 32.29 -10.08
CA THR A 90 -4.48 32.64 -11.29
C THR A 90 -5.43 32.77 -12.50
N GLY A 91 -5.20 33.76 -13.36
CA GLY A 91 -5.97 33.96 -14.58
C GLY A 91 -7.25 34.81 -14.37
N GLU A 92 -8.16 34.75 -15.35
CA GLU A 92 -9.41 35.54 -15.35
C GLU A 92 -10.39 35.04 -14.29
N VAL A 93 -11.08 36.00 -13.66
CA VAL A 93 -12.13 35.71 -12.67
C VAL A 93 -13.39 35.23 -13.39
N LEU A 94 -13.78 33.98 -13.17
CA LEU A 94 -14.99 33.37 -13.76
C LEU A 94 -16.23 33.68 -12.93
N LEU A 95 -16.08 33.72 -11.62
CA LEU A 95 -17.17 33.96 -10.68
C LEU A 95 -16.64 34.68 -9.43
N ALA A 96 -17.24 35.78 -9.07
CA ALA A 96 -16.97 36.51 -7.83
C ALA A 96 -18.24 36.46 -6.96
N ALA A 97 -18.20 35.67 -5.89
CA ALA A 97 -19.27 35.57 -4.92
C ALA A 97 -18.75 36.03 -3.54
N GLY A 98 -18.72 37.33 -3.31
CA GLY A 98 -18.23 37.94 -2.07
C GLY A 98 -16.73 37.64 -1.83
N PRO A 99 -16.35 36.99 -0.69
CA PRO A 99 -14.96 36.71 -0.37
C PRO A 99 -14.37 35.52 -1.18
N LEU A 100 -15.21 34.78 -1.92
CA LEU A 100 -14.81 33.61 -2.73
C LEU A 100 -14.76 34.00 -4.20
N THR A 101 -13.55 34.00 -4.77
CA THR A 101 -13.31 34.25 -6.20
C THR A 101 -12.87 32.94 -6.86
N VAL A 102 -13.63 32.48 -7.82
CA VAL A 102 -13.26 31.33 -8.66
C VAL A 102 -12.61 31.85 -9.95
N THR A 103 -11.37 31.46 -10.18
CA THR A 103 -10.60 31.88 -11.36
C THR A 103 -10.48 30.72 -12.35
N ALA A 104 -10.23 31.03 -13.62
CA ALA A 104 -9.99 30.02 -14.65
C ALA A 104 -8.79 29.11 -14.32
N GLY A 105 -7.72 29.68 -13.74
CA GLY A 105 -6.57 28.91 -13.31
C GLY A 105 -6.87 28.01 -12.10
N GLY A 106 -7.71 28.46 -11.15
CA GLY A 106 -8.17 27.64 -10.03
C GLY A 106 -9.00 26.46 -10.50
N ALA A 107 -9.94 26.69 -11.42
CA ALA A 107 -10.75 25.61 -12.02
C ALA A 107 -9.86 24.59 -12.76
N TRP A 108 -8.91 25.08 -13.56
CA TRP A 108 -7.95 24.22 -14.25
C TRP A 108 -7.10 23.39 -13.27
N ALA A 109 -6.53 24.03 -12.25
CA ALA A 109 -5.73 23.36 -11.22
C ALA A 109 -6.55 22.30 -10.46
N ALA A 110 -7.80 22.60 -10.10
CA ALA A 110 -8.69 21.66 -9.44
C ALA A 110 -8.91 20.39 -10.27
N VAL A 111 -9.19 20.53 -11.57
CA VAL A 111 -9.38 19.39 -12.48
C VAL A 111 -8.07 18.62 -12.66
N LEU A 112 -6.96 19.32 -12.93
CA LEU A 112 -5.66 18.72 -13.19
C LEU A 112 -5.17 17.92 -11.98
N TYR A 113 -5.18 18.50 -10.79
CA TYR A 113 -4.73 17.82 -9.59
C TYR A 113 -5.65 16.67 -9.20
N THR A 114 -6.97 16.81 -9.37
CA THR A 114 -7.91 15.73 -9.07
C THR A 114 -7.69 14.52 -9.97
N ILE A 115 -7.53 14.72 -11.27
CA ILE A 115 -7.24 13.63 -12.21
C ILE A 115 -5.88 13.00 -11.89
N ARG A 116 -4.85 13.80 -11.68
CA ARG A 116 -3.48 13.36 -11.37
C ARG A 116 -3.45 12.47 -10.13
N PHE A 117 -4.01 12.96 -9.01
CA PHE A 117 -4.07 12.19 -7.77
C PHE A 117 -4.98 10.96 -7.93
N GLY A 118 -6.10 11.08 -8.65
CA GLY A 118 -6.98 9.95 -8.92
C GLY A 118 -6.26 8.82 -9.67
N LEU A 119 -5.53 9.13 -10.72
CA LEU A 119 -4.76 8.14 -11.50
C LEU A 119 -3.63 7.52 -10.65
N ALA A 120 -2.90 8.33 -9.87
CA ALA A 120 -1.85 7.83 -8.98
C ALA A 120 -2.42 6.90 -7.92
N LEU A 121 -3.55 7.25 -7.30
CA LEU A 121 -4.25 6.39 -6.35
C LEU A 121 -4.78 5.10 -6.97
N MET A 122 -5.24 5.13 -8.23
CA MET A 122 -5.61 3.92 -8.97
C MET A 122 -4.42 2.97 -9.13
N LEU A 123 -3.25 3.47 -9.50
CA LEU A 123 -2.03 2.65 -9.58
C LEU A 123 -1.64 2.08 -8.22
N GLY A 124 -1.66 2.90 -7.15
CA GLY A 124 -1.37 2.45 -5.79
C GLY A 124 -2.37 1.39 -5.28
N GLY A 125 -3.67 1.61 -5.51
CA GLY A 125 -4.72 0.65 -5.18
C GLY A 125 -4.57 -0.67 -5.94
N LEU A 126 -4.12 -0.61 -7.20
CA LEU A 126 -3.88 -1.80 -8.00
C LEU A 126 -2.75 -2.67 -7.43
N ILE A 127 -1.69 -2.07 -6.86
CA ILE A 127 -0.63 -2.83 -6.18
C ILE A 127 -1.22 -3.64 -5.03
N LEU A 128 -2.04 -3.01 -4.18
CA LEU A 128 -2.66 -3.67 -3.03
C LEU A 128 -3.61 -4.81 -3.45
N LEU A 129 -4.26 -4.68 -4.62
CA LEU A 129 -5.16 -5.69 -5.16
C LEU A 129 -4.42 -6.83 -5.87
N THR A 130 -3.20 -6.60 -6.37
CA THR A 130 -2.44 -7.56 -7.19
C THR A 130 -1.23 -8.18 -6.49
N THR A 131 -0.88 -7.72 -5.29
CA THR A 131 0.31 -8.17 -4.55
C THR A 131 -0.07 -8.54 -3.13
N THR A 132 0.30 -9.74 -2.70
CA THR A 132 0.07 -10.15 -1.31
C THR A 132 1.07 -9.47 -0.37
N PRO A 133 0.73 -9.27 0.92
CA PRO A 133 1.65 -8.71 1.91
C PRO A 133 2.97 -9.49 2.01
N THR A 134 2.92 -10.81 1.85
CA THR A 134 4.12 -11.66 1.86
C THR A 134 5.01 -11.42 0.66
N GLN A 135 4.43 -11.32 -0.56
CA GLN A 135 5.19 -10.97 -1.76
C GLN A 135 5.82 -9.57 -1.67
N LEU A 136 5.11 -8.62 -1.04
CA LEU A 136 5.62 -7.27 -0.82
C LEU A 136 6.82 -7.29 0.14
N SER A 137 6.75 -8.09 1.21
CA SER A 137 7.86 -8.30 2.14
C SER A 137 9.09 -8.90 1.44
N ASP A 138 8.89 -9.95 0.64
CA ASP A 138 9.96 -10.58 -0.11
C ASP A 138 10.60 -9.62 -1.13
N ALA A 139 9.79 -8.72 -1.70
CA ALA A 139 10.30 -7.66 -2.57
C ALA A 139 11.17 -6.67 -1.80
N PHE A 140 10.72 -6.22 -0.62
CA PHE A 140 11.51 -5.33 0.24
C PHE A 140 12.82 -5.96 0.69
N ASP A 141 12.81 -7.23 1.12
CA ASP A 141 14.01 -7.96 1.51
C ASP A 141 15.09 -7.88 0.41
N ARG A 142 14.68 -8.23 -0.79
CA ARG A 142 15.61 -8.26 -1.93
C ARG A 142 16.02 -6.87 -2.44
N MET A 143 15.15 -5.87 -2.30
CA MET A 143 15.50 -4.48 -2.60
C MET A 143 16.48 -3.89 -1.58
N MET A 144 16.43 -4.38 -0.33
CA MET A 144 17.38 -4.02 0.72
C MET A 144 18.70 -4.78 0.64
N ALA A 145 18.76 -5.92 -0.05
CA ALA A 145 19.98 -6.72 -0.17
C ALA A 145 21.23 -5.93 -0.66
N PRO A 146 21.14 -5.00 -1.65
CA PRO A 146 22.31 -4.19 -2.03
C PRO A 146 22.76 -3.20 -0.94
N LEU A 147 21.86 -2.80 -0.01
CA LEU A 147 22.20 -1.94 1.12
C LEU A 147 23.05 -2.67 2.18
N ALA A 148 23.04 -4.01 2.19
CA ALA A 148 23.94 -4.80 3.03
C ALA A 148 25.41 -4.51 2.71
N ARG A 149 25.73 -4.15 1.46
CA ARG A 149 27.09 -3.74 1.05
C ARG A 149 27.53 -2.41 1.67
N LEU A 150 26.60 -1.62 2.19
CA LEU A 150 26.84 -0.36 2.90
C LEU A 150 26.98 -0.56 4.42
N GLY A 151 27.06 -1.81 4.91
CA GLY A 151 27.20 -2.15 6.32
C GLY A 151 25.88 -2.12 7.12
N LEU A 152 24.72 -2.04 6.46
CA LEU A 152 23.43 -2.16 7.11
C LEU A 152 23.08 -3.65 7.31
N PRO A 153 22.50 -4.05 8.45
CA PRO A 153 22.06 -5.43 8.72
C PRO A 153 20.78 -5.75 7.92
N ALA A 154 20.86 -5.68 6.59
CA ALA A 154 19.70 -5.76 5.70
C ALA A 154 19.01 -7.11 5.79
N HIS A 155 19.76 -8.19 6.01
CA HIS A 155 19.21 -9.54 6.13
C HIS A 155 18.41 -9.72 7.41
N GLU A 156 18.92 -9.23 8.54
CA GLU A 156 18.24 -9.27 9.83
C GLU A 156 16.95 -8.44 9.79
N VAL A 157 17.00 -7.25 9.19
CA VAL A 157 15.82 -6.39 8.99
C VAL A 157 14.77 -7.11 8.15
N ALA A 158 15.17 -7.71 7.04
CA ALA A 158 14.28 -8.47 6.17
C ALA A 158 13.65 -9.68 6.86
N MET A 159 14.46 -10.42 7.64
CA MET A 159 13.96 -11.53 8.45
C MET A 159 12.91 -11.06 9.46
N VAL A 160 13.19 -9.96 10.18
CA VAL A 160 12.23 -9.39 11.13
C VAL A 160 10.93 -9.01 10.42
N PHE A 161 11.00 -8.35 9.25
CA PHE A 161 9.82 -8.01 8.45
C PHE A 161 9.01 -9.25 8.03
N SER A 162 9.69 -10.28 7.53
CA SER A 162 9.06 -11.54 7.14
C SER A 162 8.35 -12.21 8.32
N LEU A 163 8.99 -12.23 9.49
CA LEU A 163 8.40 -12.74 10.72
C LEU A 163 7.21 -11.90 11.19
N MET A 164 7.34 -10.57 11.18
CA MET A 164 6.24 -9.67 11.55
C MET A 164 5.00 -9.93 10.70
N LEU A 165 5.14 -9.99 9.36
CA LEU A 165 4.00 -10.24 8.46
C LEU A 165 3.37 -11.62 8.67
N ARG A 166 4.16 -12.62 9.06
CA ARG A 166 3.66 -13.95 9.40
C ARG A 166 2.92 -13.96 10.73
N PHE A 167 3.39 -13.19 11.71
CA PHE A 167 2.78 -13.14 13.04
C PHE A 167 1.57 -12.21 13.12
N VAL A 168 1.45 -11.19 12.26
CA VAL A 168 0.31 -10.26 12.26
C VAL A 168 -1.04 -10.99 12.22
N PRO A 169 -1.32 -11.93 11.29
CA PRO A 169 -2.57 -12.69 11.30
C PRO A 169 -2.75 -13.51 12.59
N THR A 170 -1.70 -14.18 13.05
CA THR A 170 -1.74 -15.01 14.26
C THR A 170 -2.08 -14.18 15.50
N ILE A 171 -1.44 -13.02 15.66
CA ILE A 171 -1.70 -12.10 16.78
C ILE A 171 -3.12 -11.51 16.66
N ALA A 172 -3.60 -11.24 15.45
CA ALA A 172 -4.96 -10.75 15.22
C ALA A 172 -6.02 -11.78 15.64
N ASP A 173 -5.84 -13.04 15.27
CA ASP A 173 -6.75 -14.13 15.65
C ASP A 173 -6.71 -14.38 17.17
N GLU A 174 -5.53 -14.33 17.76
CA GLU A 174 -5.34 -14.46 19.21
C GLU A 174 -5.96 -13.29 19.97
N THR A 175 -5.81 -12.07 19.46
CA THR A 175 -6.46 -10.88 20.00
C THR A 175 -7.97 -11.03 20.03
N SER A 176 -8.57 -11.52 18.94
CA SER A 176 -10.02 -11.76 18.88
C SER A 176 -10.46 -12.80 19.91
N THR A 177 -9.71 -13.87 20.07
CA THR A 177 -9.98 -14.92 21.08
C THR A 177 -9.88 -14.39 22.50
N ILE A 178 -8.88 -13.55 22.80
CA ILE A 178 -8.72 -12.92 24.11
C ILE A 178 -9.87 -11.95 24.39
N LEU A 179 -10.27 -11.16 23.38
CA LEU A 179 -11.41 -10.23 23.48
C LEU A 179 -12.71 -10.97 23.79
N ASP A 180 -12.98 -12.06 23.07
CA ASP A 180 -14.16 -12.91 23.29
C ASP A 180 -14.14 -13.51 24.71
N ALA A 181 -13.00 -14.01 25.16
CA ALA A 181 -12.84 -14.52 26.52
C ALA A 181 -13.05 -13.45 27.60
N GLN A 182 -12.56 -12.23 27.39
CA GLN A 182 -12.75 -11.11 28.32
C GLN A 182 -14.20 -10.61 28.33
N SER A 183 -14.87 -10.63 27.19
CA SER A 183 -16.30 -10.28 27.11
C SER A 183 -17.17 -11.25 27.90
N MET A 184 -16.88 -12.56 27.84
CA MET A 184 -17.57 -13.58 28.64
C MET A 184 -17.31 -13.45 30.15
N ARG A 185 -16.19 -12.84 30.57
CA ARG A 185 -15.86 -12.53 31.97
C ARG A 185 -16.48 -11.23 32.48
N GLY A 186 -17.35 -10.57 31.66
CA GLY A 186 -17.99 -9.31 32.03
C GLY A 186 -17.14 -8.07 31.78
N GLY A 187 -16.04 -8.19 31.03
CA GLY A 187 -15.25 -7.08 30.53
C GLY A 187 -15.96 -6.40 29.37
N GLY A 188 -16.94 -5.56 29.65
CA GLY A 188 -17.67 -4.77 28.64
C GLY A 188 -16.76 -3.71 28.01
N LEU A 189 -16.17 -3.99 26.86
CA LEU A 189 -15.38 -3.02 26.09
C LEU A 189 -16.25 -1.93 25.44
N ASP A 190 -17.51 -2.25 25.23
CA ASP A 190 -18.47 -1.39 24.53
C ASP A 190 -19.32 -0.51 25.48
N GLU A 191 -19.28 -0.75 26.79
CA GLU A 191 -20.14 -0.12 27.77
C GLU A 191 -19.39 0.79 28.74
N GLY A 192 -19.94 1.98 29.01
CA GLY A 192 -19.49 2.88 30.07
C GLY A 192 -18.64 4.07 29.62
N SER A 193 -18.08 4.78 30.61
CA SER A 193 -17.26 5.98 30.40
C SER A 193 -15.94 5.64 29.70
N PRO A 194 -15.27 6.60 29.00
CA PRO A 194 -13.99 6.39 28.32
C PRO A 194 -12.92 5.79 29.23
N LEU A 195 -12.86 6.20 30.49
CA LEU A 195 -11.93 5.67 31.50
C LEU A 195 -12.19 4.19 31.82
N ARG A 196 -13.46 3.77 31.83
CA ARG A 196 -13.83 2.36 32.07
C ARG A 196 -13.43 1.49 30.89
N ARG A 197 -13.58 1.99 29.65
CA ARG A 197 -13.11 1.30 28.44
C ARG A 197 -11.60 1.11 28.44
N ILE A 198 -10.82 2.14 28.81
CA ILE A 198 -9.36 2.02 28.93
C ILE A 198 -8.99 0.95 29.95
N ARG A 199 -9.64 0.91 31.13
CA ARG A 199 -9.38 -0.13 32.13
C ARG A 199 -9.74 -1.53 31.65
N ALA A 200 -10.78 -1.68 30.82
CA ALA A 200 -11.17 -2.97 30.26
C ALA A 200 -10.17 -3.48 29.18
N ILE A 201 -9.42 -2.60 28.52
CA ILE A 201 -8.40 -2.97 27.55
C ILE A 201 -7.12 -3.51 28.24
N VAL A 202 -6.78 -3.04 29.43
CA VAL A 202 -5.53 -3.43 30.13
C VAL A 202 -5.35 -4.95 30.26
N PRO A 203 -6.34 -5.75 30.72
CA PRO A 203 -6.20 -7.21 30.80
C PRO A 203 -5.98 -7.87 29.44
N VAL A 204 -6.57 -7.32 28.37
CA VAL A 204 -6.39 -7.80 26.99
C VAL A 204 -4.94 -7.58 26.54
N VAL A 205 -4.41 -6.36 26.75
CA VAL A 205 -3.03 -6.02 26.39
C VAL A 205 -2.03 -6.87 27.18
N VAL A 206 -2.24 -7.08 28.47
CA VAL A 206 -1.36 -7.91 29.31
C VAL A 206 -1.36 -9.36 28.84
N ALA A 207 -2.54 -9.93 28.54
CA ALA A 207 -2.65 -11.30 28.05
C ALA A 207 -1.99 -11.45 26.68
N LEU A 208 -2.19 -10.47 25.77
CA LEU A 208 -1.60 -10.45 24.44
C LEU A 208 -0.06 -10.33 24.52
N LEU A 209 0.46 -9.44 25.37
CA LEU A 209 1.89 -9.28 25.57
C LEU A 209 2.53 -10.58 26.10
N ALA A 210 1.90 -11.22 27.09
CA ALA A 210 2.35 -12.51 27.61
C ALA A 210 2.37 -13.59 26.51
N SER A 211 1.41 -13.56 25.58
CA SER A 211 1.37 -14.48 24.45
C SER A 211 2.46 -14.17 23.42
N CYS A 212 2.67 -12.91 23.08
CA CYS A 212 3.77 -12.49 22.20
C CYS A 212 5.13 -12.94 22.75
N LEU A 213 5.35 -12.83 24.07
CA LEU A 213 6.60 -13.28 24.69
C LEU A 213 6.76 -14.80 24.60
N ARG A 214 5.68 -15.58 24.80
CA ARG A 214 5.73 -17.04 24.59
C ARG A 214 6.04 -17.43 23.15
N HIS A 215 5.46 -16.71 22.18
CA HIS A 215 5.76 -16.93 20.77
C HIS A 215 7.23 -16.61 20.43
N ALA A 216 7.77 -15.51 20.99
CA ALA A 216 9.17 -15.13 20.81
C ALA A 216 10.13 -16.18 21.39
N ASP A 217 9.84 -16.66 22.60
CA ASP A 217 10.62 -17.72 23.27
C ASP A 217 10.57 -19.05 22.48
N GLY A 218 9.38 -19.44 22.03
CA GLY A 218 9.21 -20.62 21.17
C GLY A 218 9.93 -20.51 19.83
N LEU A 219 9.92 -19.31 19.21
CA LEU A 219 10.64 -19.05 17.97
C LEU A 219 12.16 -19.11 18.17
N SER A 220 12.68 -18.50 19.25
CA SER A 220 14.11 -18.55 19.60
C SER A 220 14.59 -19.99 19.74
N ARG A 221 13.88 -20.80 20.51
CA ARG A 221 14.22 -22.24 20.66
C ARG A 221 14.16 -23.01 19.33
N ALA A 222 13.20 -22.68 18.47
CA ALA A 222 13.09 -23.33 17.16
C ALA A 222 14.22 -22.92 16.22
N LEU A 223 14.71 -21.69 16.30
CA LEU A 223 15.87 -21.21 15.53
C LEU A 223 17.17 -21.85 16.03
N ASP A 224 17.36 -21.92 17.35
CA ASP A 224 18.50 -22.57 17.98
C ASP A 224 18.56 -24.06 17.59
N ALA A 225 17.44 -24.76 17.66
CA ALA A 225 17.34 -26.17 17.25
C ALA A 225 17.63 -26.41 15.75
N ARG A 226 17.53 -25.37 14.93
CA ARG A 226 17.84 -25.40 13.48
C ARG A 226 19.23 -24.83 13.19
N CYS A 227 20.05 -24.58 14.20
CA CYS A 227 21.38 -24.00 14.07
C CYS A 227 21.37 -22.70 13.27
N TYR A 228 20.47 -21.78 13.62
CA TYR A 228 20.39 -20.48 12.97
C TYR A 228 21.54 -19.57 13.43
N GLU A 229 22.52 -19.31 12.59
CA GLU A 229 23.70 -18.47 12.87
C GLU A 229 23.67 -17.14 12.10
N GLY A 230 22.51 -16.67 11.67
CA GLY A 230 22.39 -15.42 10.88
C GLY A 230 22.16 -15.63 9.40
N GLY A 231 22.42 -14.60 8.60
CA GLY A 231 22.08 -14.55 7.17
C GLY A 231 23.20 -14.92 6.20
N GLU A 232 24.45 -15.00 6.65
CA GLU A 232 25.58 -15.26 5.78
C GLU A 232 25.51 -16.67 5.17
N GLY A 233 25.71 -16.77 3.84
CA GLY A 233 25.73 -18.05 3.13
C GLY A 233 24.39 -18.73 2.90
N ARG A 234 23.25 -18.10 3.23
CA ARG A 234 21.92 -18.69 3.05
C ARG A 234 21.35 -18.52 1.65
N THR A 235 20.62 -19.55 1.20
CA THR A 235 19.88 -19.54 -0.05
C THR A 235 18.37 -19.38 0.23
N HIS A 236 17.65 -18.78 -0.70
CA HIS A 236 16.18 -18.69 -0.64
C HIS A 236 15.54 -19.93 -1.25
N LEU A 237 14.54 -20.51 -0.56
CA LEU A 237 13.79 -21.68 -1.03
C LEU A 237 13.06 -21.40 -2.35
N HIS A 238 12.55 -20.19 -2.52
CA HIS A 238 11.89 -19.73 -3.73
C HIS A 238 12.70 -18.59 -4.34
N GLU A 239 13.63 -18.93 -5.23
CA GLU A 239 14.34 -17.93 -6.03
C GLU A 239 13.37 -17.34 -7.07
N GLN A 240 12.96 -16.10 -6.87
CA GLN A 240 12.28 -15.36 -7.92
C GLN A 240 13.34 -14.90 -8.94
N ARG A 241 13.21 -15.37 -10.17
CA ARG A 241 14.08 -14.98 -11.29
C ARG A 241 13.33 -14.00 -12.17
N LEU A 242 14.00 -12.89 -12.51
CA LEU A 242 13.47 -11.92 -13.46
C LEU A 242 13.18 -12.62 -14.79
N GLY A 243 11.95 -12.57 -15.23
CA GLY A 243 11.46 -13.18 -16.45
C GLY A 243 11.34 -12.18 -17.61
N ARG A 244 11.04 -12.71 -18.80
CA ARG A 244 10.78 -11.85 -19.99
C ARG A 244 9.59 -10.90 -19.76
N ARG A 245 8.61 -11.30 -18.95
CA ARG A 245 7.44 -10.47 -18.61
C ARG A 245 7.84 -9.26 -17.78
N ASP A 246 8.79 -9.42 -16.88
CA ASP A 246 9.31 -8.33 -16.04
C ASP A 246 10.08 -7.31 -16.89
N ALA A 247 10.87 -7.78 -17.84
CA ALA A 247 11.58 -6.92 -18.80
C ALA A 247 10.59 -6.11 -19.67
N VAL A 248 9.51 -6.73 -20.14
CA VAL A 248 8.47 -6.05 -20.91
C VAL A 248 7.76 -4.99 -20.05
N ALA A 249 7.38 -5.31 -18.83
CA ALA A 249 6.74 -4.36 -17.92
C ALA A 249 7.65 -3.14 -17.63
N THR A 250 8.93 -3.40 -17.38
CA THR A 250 9.93 -2.33 -17.17
C THR A 250 10.09 -1.48 -18.45
N ALA A 251 10.20 -2.10 -19.63
CA ALA A 251 10.33 -1.39 -20.90
C ALA A 251 9.10 -0.52 -21.20
N VAL A 252 7.90 -1.01 -20.96
CA VAL A 252 6.65 -0.24 -21.14
C VAL A 252 6.60 0.95 -20.17
N THR A 253 7.00 0.77 -18.92
CA THR A 253 7.03 1.86 -17.95
C THR A 253 8.09 2.90 -18.29
N LEU A 254 9.27 2.48 -18.76
CA LEU A 254 10.30 3.41 -19.21
C LEU A 254 9.88 4.16 -20.49
N ALA A 255 9.23 3.49 -21.44
CA ALA A 255 8.67 4.13 -22.64
C ALA A 255 7.60 5.18 -22.26
N PHE A 256 6.73 4.86 -21.30
CA PHE A 256 5.75 5.81 -20.75
C PHE A 256 6.45 7.04 -20.17
N LEU A 257 7.47 6.85 -19.32
CA LEU A 257 8.20 7.97 -18.71
C LEU A 257 8.96 8.80 -19.75
N ALA A 258 9.58 8.16 -20.73
CA ALA A 258 10.28 8.84 -21.82
C ALA A 258 9.33 9.68 -22.68
N THR A 259 8.16 9.15 -23.05
CA THR A 259 7.14 9.89 -23.79
C THR A 259 6.54 11.03 -22.97
N LEU A 260 6.39 10.84 -21.67
CA LEU A 260 5.91 11.89 -20.76
C LEU A 260 6.89 13.06 -20.69
N VAL A 261 8.20 12.77 -20.58
CA VAL A 261 9.26 13.81 -20.59
C VAL A 261 9.35 14.49 -21.99
N ALA A 262 9.16 13.76 -23.08
CA ALA A 262 9.20 14.32 -24.42
C ALA A 262 8.00 15.25 -24.74
N LEU A 263 6.89 15.12 -24.02
CA LEU A 263 5.68 15.96 -24.16
C LEU A 263 5.67 17.17 -23.21
N GLY A 264 6.62 17.29 -22.33
CA GLY A 264 6.77 18.41 -21.37
C GLY A 264 7.80 19.40 -21.80
#